data_e873df02ead357c4581c79594e976ea2
#
_entry.id   e873df02ead357c4581c79594e976ea2
#
_cell.length_a   1.000
_cell.length_b   1.000
_cell.length_c   1.000
_cell.angle_alpha   90.00
_cell.angle_beta   90.00
_cell.angle_gamma   90.00
#
_symmetry.space_group_name_H-M   'P 1'
#
loop_
_entity.id
_entity.type
_entity.pdbx_description
1 polymer ?
#
loop_
_entity_poly.entity_id
_entity_poly.type
_entity_poly.pdbx_seq_one_letter_code
_entity_poly.pdbx_strand_id
1 'polypeptide(L)'
;MSIGTVVPHMTEDRAPLSDEALEDIAFLSRSRNRIEILEAVVSRPRSPREIAEATGSARSTLERILGELEERGWAERTPEGKYEGTAAGEFVVDEFTPLVDAMEALRNLGDTVSWLPRDELSISISHFSDAVVRRPDDPAELLDYMIDVLRGTDNFRVISHLIPPESPANAIHDEVAAGRMTMDYVITEDVIRFLSSHPERRERWVQTINAGADLWAWEDPIPCNLWIFDDTVWIKKSRPGSIKDAYAAPIISDDDMVRSWAHDLIDRYRDAATPIDVEAFSEKSPVAPGES
;
A
#
# COMPACT_ATOMS: atom_id res chain seq x y z
N MET A 1 -13.95 25.27 -12.24
CA MET A 1 -15.17 24.88 -11.47
C MET A 1 -14.67 24.10 -10.27
N SER A 2 -14.78 24.67 -9.10
CA SER A 2 -14.28 24.09 -7.85
C SER A 2 -15.21 22.94 -7.43
N ILE A 3 -14.72 21.71 -7.48
CA ILE A 3 -15.44 20.56 -6.92
C ILE A 3 -15.04 20.52 -5.44
N GLY A 4 -15.95 21.04 -4.61
CA GLY A 4 -15.80 21.01 -3.17
C GLY A 4 -15.74 19.56 -2.68
N THR A 5 -14.63 19.21 -2.05
CA THR A 5 -14.44 17.97 -1.32
C THR A 5 -15.43 17.94 -0.17
N VAL A 6 -16.46 17.11 -0.28
CA VAL A 6 -17.36 16.79 0.82
C VAL A 6 -16.59 15.85 1.75
N VAL A 7 -15.95 16.44 2.77
CA VAL A 7 -15.56 15.67 3.96
C VAL A 7 -16.88 15.24 4.60
N PRO A 8 -17.17 13.94 4.80
CA PRO A 8 -18.35 13.56 5.54
C PRO A 8 -18.21 14.10 6.96
N HIS A 9 -18.92 15.18 7.25
CA HIS A 9 -19.15 15.62 8.61
C HIS A 9 -19.70 14.43 9.39
N MET A 10 -19.05 14.08 10.49
CA MET A 10 -19.66 13.22 11.49
C MET A 10 -20.97 13.88 11.89
N THR A 11 -22.06 13.31 11.40
CA THR A 11 -23.40 13.80 11.67
C THR A 11 -23.68 13.68 13.16
N GLU A 12 -24.13 14.77 13.78
CA GLU A 12 -24.62 14.86 15.16
C GLU A 12 -25.83 13.95 15.45
N ASP A 13 -26.22 13.09 14.52
CA ASP A 13 -27.47 12.28 14.56
C ASP A 13 -27.20 10.76 14.49
N ARG A 14 -26.00 10.29 14.89
CA ARG A 14 -25.77 8.85 15.02
C ARG A 14 -26.44 8.38 16.30
N ALA A 15 -27.32 7.35 16.19
CA ALA A 15 -27.85 6.68 17.35
C ALA A 15 -26.71 6.25 18.30
N PRO A 16 -26.92 6.35 19.64
CA PRO A 16 -25.91 5.91 20.60
C PRO A 16 -25.57 4.43 20.35
N LEU A 17 -24.30 4.10 20.56
CA LEU A 17 -23.82 2.70 20.46
C LEU A 17 -24.60 1.85 21.47
N SER A 18 -25.12 0.71 21.04
CA SER A 18 -25.79 -0.22 21.95
C SER A 18 -24.75 -0.97 22.79
N ASP A 19 -25.08 -1.22 24.05
CA ASP A 19 -24.22 -2.00 24.95
C ASP A 19 -24.07 -3.43 24.45
N GLU A 20 -25.12 -4.01 23.85
CA GLU A 20 -25.10 -5.36 23.27
C GLU A 20 -24.08 -5.45 22.11
N ALA A 21 -24.03 -4.46 21.21
CA ALA A 21 -23.05 -4.45 20.13
C ALA A 21 -21.61 -4.36 20.67
N LEU A 22 -21.39 -3.56 21.73
CA LEU A 22 -20.08 -3.47 22.38
C LEU A 22 -19.70 -4.77 23.10
N GLU A 23 -20.68 -5.47 23.71
CA GLU A 23 -20.45 -6.80 24.31
C GLU A 23 -20.08 -7.85 23.26
N ASP A 24 -20.68 -7.82 22.08
CA ASP A 24 -20.38 -8.73 20.97
C ASP A 24 -18.97 -8.48 20.40
N ILE A 25 -18.58 -7.22 20.21
CA ILE A 25 -17.20 -6.86 19.83
C ILE A 25 -16.22 -7.32 20.92
N ALA A 26 -16.53 -7.04 22.19
CA ALA A 26 -15.70 -7.47 23.32
C ALA A 26 -15.61 -8.99 23.42
N PHE A 27 -16.67 -9.72 23.10
CA PHE A 27 -16.66 -11.17 23.02
C PHE A 27 -15.63 -11.68 22.02
N LEU A 28 -15.67 -11.21 20.79
CA LEU A 28 -14.73 -11.66 19.74
C LEU A 28 -13.28 -11.28 20.06
N SER A 29 -13.05 -10.05 20.51
CA SER A 29 -11.71 -9.51 20.78
C SER A 29 -11.00 -10.10 22.01
N ARG A 30 -11.69 -10.82 22.90
CA ARG A 30 -11.07 -11.41 24.10
C ARG A 30 -10.08 -12.52 23.82
N SER A 31 -10.17 -13.20 22.68
CA SER A 31 -9.33 -14.35 22.39
C SER A 31 -9.33 -14.64 20.90
N ARG A 32 -8.14 -14.82 20.33
CA ARG A 32 -7.92 -15.23 18.93
C ARG A 32 -8.75 -16.46 18.57
N ASN A 33 -8.85 -17.43 19.46
CA ASN A 33 -9.61 -18.66 19.22
C ASN A 33 -11.10 -18.41 18.90
N ARG A 34 -11.70 -17.31 19.38
CA ARG A 34 -13.12 -17.03 19.12
C ARG A 34 -13.36 -16.64 17.66
N ILE A 35 -12.47 -15.82 17.13
CA ILE A 35 -12.48 -15.40 15.73
C ILE A 35 -12.19 -16.61 14.85
N GLU A 36 -11.10 -17.32 15.10
CA GLU A 36 -10.67 -18.48 14.31
C GLU A 36 -11.72 -19.61 14.31
N ILE A 37 -12.43 -19.84 15.42
CA ILE A 37 -13.51 -20.82 15.47
C ILE A 37 -14.72 -20.36 14.63
N LEU A 38 -15.10 -19.08 14.72
CA LEU A 38 -16.20 -18.53 13.91
C LEU A 38 -15.86 -18.59 12.42
N GLU A 39 -14.68 -18.15 12.01
CA GLU A 39 -14.19 -18.27 10.63
C GLU A 39 -14.19 -19.72 10.13
N ALA A 40 -13.74 -20.65 10.99
CA ALA A 40 -13.70 -22.07 10.65
C ALA A 40 -15.09 -22.65 10.35
N VAL A 41 -16.13 -22.27 11.09
CA VAL A 41 -17.50 -22.76 10.87
C VAL A 41 -18.22 -21.99 9.77
N VAL A 42 -17.90 -20.71 9.55
CA VAL A 42 -18.41 -19.92 8.42
C VAL A 42 -17.87 -20.45 7.09
N SER A 43 -16.59 -20.81 7.02
CA SER A 43 -15.98 -21.28 5.78
C SER A 43 -16.60 -22.57 5.22
N ARG A 44 -17.07 -23.47 6.07
CA ARG A 44 -17.80 -24.72 5.74
C ARG A 44 -18.25 -25.47 7.00
N PRO A 45 -19.29 -26.32 6.93
CA PRO A 45 -19.69 -27.17 8.03
C PRO A 45 -18.56 -28.09 8.51
N ARG A 46 -18.23 -28.06 9.81
CA ARG A 46 -17.13 -28.82 10.43
C ARG A 46 -17.60 -29.55 11.71
N SER A 47 -17.04 -30.72 11.93
CA SER A 47 -17.16 -31.40 13.22
C SER A 47 -16.31 -30.69 14.28
N PRO A 48 -16.64 -30.82 15.60
CA PRO A 48 -15.81 -30.30 16.68
C PRO A 48 -14.35 -30.73 16.61
N ARG A 49 -14.09 -31.93 16.12
CA ARG A 49 -12.72 -32.44 15.94
C ARG A 49 -11.98 -31.66 14.83
N GLU A 50 -12.63 -31.46 13.66
CA GLU A 50 -12.03 -30.71 12.57
C GLU A 50 -11.77 -29.25 12.96
N ILE A 51 -12.65 -28.63 13.76
CA ILE A 51 -12.44 -27.26 14.28
C ILE A 51 -11.26 -27.23 15.24
N ALA A 52 -11.18 -28.19 16.18
CA ALA A 52 -10.08 -28.27 17.13
C ALA A 52 -8.72 -28.48 16.42
N GLU A 53 -8.68 -29.30 15.37
CA GLU A 53 -7.48 -29.53 14.55
C GLU A 53 -7.08 -28.27 13.77
N ALA A 54 -8.06 -27.51 13.25
CA ALA A 54 -7.79 -26.29 12.47
C ALA A 54 -7.34 -25.11 13.35
N THR A 55 -7.91 -24.96 14.57
CA THR A 55 -7.67 -23.80 15.44
C THR A 55 -6.68 -24.07 16.59
N GLY A 56 -6.25 -25.32 16.77
CA GLY A 56 -5.41 -25.73 17.91
C GLY A 56 -6.12 -25.62 19.27
N SER A 57 -7.45 -25.41 19.30
CA SER A 57 -8.21 -25.16 20.51
C SER A 57 -8.41 -26.42 21.34
N ALA A 58 -8.23 -26.33 22.66
CA ALA A 58 -8.57 -27.42 23.58
C ALA A 58 -10.09 -27.68 23.54
N ARG A 59 -10.47 -28.96 23.68
CA ARG A 59 -11.87 -29.39 23.51
C ARG A 59 -12.85 -28.62 24.42
N SER A 60 -12.51 -28.42 25.70
CA SER A 60 -13.37 -27.68 26.61
C SER A 60 -13.53 -26.21 26.28
N THR A 61 -12.49 -25.57 25.72
CA THR A 61 -12.53 -24.21 25.23
C THR A 61 -13.41 -24.11 23.99
N LEU A 62 -13.24 -25.07 23.07
CA LEU A 62 -14.03 -25.15 21.83
C LEU A 62 -15.53 -25.32 22.12
N GLU A 63 -15.90 -26.31 22.98
CA GLU A 63 -17.30 -26.57 23.36
C GLU A 63 -17.97 -25.32 23.96
N ARG A 64 -17.26 -24.60 24.83
CA ARG A 64 -17.76 -23.35 25.42
C ARG A 64 -17.93 -22.25 24.37
N ILE A 65 -16.94 -22.03 23.49
CA ILE A 65 -17.02 -20.98 22.47
C ILE A 65 -18.14 -21.31 21.46
N LEU A 66 -18.27 -22.54 21.00
CA LEU A 66 -19.35 -22.94 20.11
C LEU A 66 -20.74 -22.67 20.71
N GLY A 67 -20.93 -22.99 22.00
CA GLY A 67 -22.16 -22.64 22.70
C GLY A 67 -22.41 -21.14 22.77
N GLU A 68 -21.38 -20.33 23.04
CA GLU A 68 -21.50 -18.87 23.05
C GLU A 68 -21.78 -18.27 21.66
N LEU A 69 -21.32 -18.93 20.58
CA LEU A 69 -21.64 -18.54 19.17
C LEU A 69 -23.07 -18.93 18.80
N GLU A 70 -23.55 -20.12 19.22
CA GLU A 70 -24.95 -20.53 19.04
C GLU A 70 -25.93 -19.59 19.78
N GLU A 71 -25.62 -19.20 21.03
CA GLU A 71 -26.42 -18.25 21.83
C GLU A 71 -26.57 -16.88 21.14
N ARG A 72 -25.55 -16.45 20.36
CA ARG A 72 -25.56 -15.20 19.56
C ARG A 72 -26.18 -15.37 18.19
N GLY A 73 -26.53 -16.62 17.81
CA GLY A 73 -27.06 -16.91 16.49
C GLY A 73 -26.04 -16.75 15.35
N TRP A 74 -24.73 -16.84 15.64
CA TRP A 74 -23.66 -16.72 14.62
C TRP A 74 -23.22 -18.07 14.09
N ALA A 75 -23.48 -19.15 14.82
CA ALA A 75 -23.28 -20.52 14.38
C ALA A 75 -24.49 -21.36 14.75
N GLU A 76 -24.68 -22.46 14.04
CA GLU A 76 -25.72 -23.45 14.35
C GLU A 76 -25.19 -24.87 14.18
N ARG A 77 -25.90 -25.82 14.80
CA ARG A 77 -25.56 -27.23 14.71
C ARG A 77 -26.39 -27.90 13.63
N THR A 78 -25.71 -28.55 12.68
CA THR A 78 -26.38 -29.32 11.62
C THR A 78 -26.99 -30.63 12.15
N PRO A 79 -27.95 -31.23 11.43
CA PRO A 79 -28.54 -32.54 11.79
C PRO A 79 -27.48 -33.65 11.93
N GLU A 80 -26.34 -33.54 11.21
CA GLU A 80 -25.24 -34.49 11.23
C GLU A 80 -24.29 -34.27 12.41
N GLY A 81 -24.56 -33.26 13.26
CA GLY A 81 -23.76 -32.94 14.44
C GLY A 81 -22.50 -32.12 14.16
N LYS A 82 -22.39 -31.52 12.98
CA LYS A 82 -21.38 -30.50 12.65
C LYS A 82 -21.86 -29.12 13.08
N TYR A 83 -20.97 -28.15 13.03
CA TYR A 83 -21.27 -26.73 13.20
C TYR A 83 -21.04 -26.00 11.89
N GLU A 84 -21.93 -25.07 11.59
CA GLU A 84 -21.82 -24.16 10.43
C GLU A 84 -22.15 -22.73 10.85
N GLY A 85 -21.64 -21.75 10.07
CA GLY A 85 -21.98 -20.35 10.27
C GLY A 85 -23.40 -20.07 9.80
N THR A 86 -24.09 -19.18 10.50
CA THR A 86 -25.34 -18.59 10.02
C THR A 86 -25.04 -17.39 9.12
N ALA A 87 -26.05 -16.88 8.40
CA ALA A 87 -25.91 -15.62 7.66
C ALA A 87 -25.44 -14.45 8.55
N ALA A 88 -25.88 -14.39 9.81
CA ALA A 88 -25.40 -13.40 10.76
C ALA A 88 -23.91 -13.62 11.11
N GLY A 89 -23.48 -14.87 11.27
CA GLY A 89 -22.09 -15.23 11.51
C GLY A 89 -21.19 -14.86 10.33
N GLU A 90 -21.65 -15.06 9.08
CA GLU A 90 -20.94 -14.64 7.86
C GLU A 90 -20.72 -13.13 7.86
N PHE A 91 -21.77 -12.31 8.07
CA PHE A 91 -21.63 -10.86 8.16
C PHE A 91 -20.70 -10.42 9.29
N VAL A 92 -20.74 -11.09 10.45
CA VAL A 92 -19.84 -10.77 11.55
C VAL A 92 -18.38 -11.03 11.17
N VAL A 93 -18.05 -12.12 10.50
CA VAL A 93 -16.69 -12.41 10.02
C VAL A 93 -16.28 -11.37 8.98
N ASP A 94 -17.12 -11.09 7.99
CA ASP A 94 -16.84 -10.17 6.89
C ASP A 94 -16.51 -8.75 7.38
N GLU A 95 -17.13 -8.30 8.49
CA GLU A 95 -16.86 -6.96 9.06
C GLU A 95 -15.76 -6.97 10.12
N PHE A 96 -15.64 -8.04 10.91
CA PHE A 96 -14.72 -8.08 12.05
C PHE A 96 -13.29 -8.40 11.63
N THR A 97 -13.09 -9.35 10.70
CA THR A 97 -11.74 -9.72 10.23
C THR A 97 -11.01 -8.53 9.61
N PRO A 98 -11.62 -7.75 8.68
CA PRO A 98 -10.97 -6.54 8.17
C PRO A 98 -10.65 -5.49 9.23
N LEU A 99 -11.45 -5.39 10.31
CA LEU A 99 -11.13 -4.50 11.42
C LEU A 99 -9.87 -4.96 12.18
N VAL A 100 -9.71 -6.26 12.42
CA VAL A 100 -8.51 -6.82 13.04
C VAL A 100 -7.29 -6.54 12.15
N ASP A 101 -7.38 -6.84 10.86
CA ASP A 101 -6.32 -6.60 9.88
C ASP A 101 -5.95 -5.11 9.81
N ALA A 102 -6.94 -4.21 9.87
CA ALA A 102 -6.70 -2.77 9.94
C ALA A 102 -5.91 -2.38 11.20
N MET A 103 -6.21 -2.97 12.35
CA MET A 103 -5.46 -2.72 13.59
C MET A 103 -4.04 -3.28 13.52
N GLU A 104 -3.83 -4.42 12.86
CA GLU A 104 -2.51 -4.98 12.61
C GLU A 104 -1.71 -4.10 11.65
N ALA A 105 -2.32 -3.65 10.56
CA ALA A 105 -1.72 -2.70 9.63
C ALA A 105 -1.24 -1.44 10.36
N LEU A 106 -2.09 -0.81 11.18
CA LEU A 106 -1.74 0.40 11.93
C LEU A 106 -0.58 0.16 12.91
N ARG A 107 -0.48 -1.03 13.51
CA ARG A 107 0.64 -1.40 14.39
C ARG A 107 1.94 -1.60 13.62
N ASN A 108 1.88 -2.32 12.49
CA ASN A 108 3.04 -2.63 11.65
C ASN A 108 3.59 -1.36 10.99
N LEU A 109 2.73 -0.50 10.48
CA LEU A 109 3.11 0.75 9.87
C LEU A 109 3.60 1.78 10.90
N GLY A 110 3.00 1.84 12.08
CA GLY A 110 3.34 2.82 13.11
C GLY A 110 3.22 4.26 12.60
N ASP A 111 4.25 5.07 12.79
CA ASP A 111 4.28 6.46 12.34
C ASP A 111 4.31 6.62 10.81
N THR A 112 4.70 5.58 10.07
CA THR A 112 4.73 5.61 8.61
C THR A 112 3.33 5.60 7.98
N VAL A 113 2.28 5.28 8.73
CA VAL A 113 0.89 5.40 8.28
C VAL A 113 0.57 6.82 7.78
N SER A 114 1.25 7.82 8.31
CA SER A 114 1.13 9.22 7.87
C SER A 114 1.68 9.50 6.46
N TRP A 115 2.36 8.53 5.84
CA TRP A 115 2.88 8.63 4.48
C TRP A 115 1.87 8.15 3.43
N LEU A 116 0.86 7.39 3.87
CA LEU A 116 -0.22 6.97 2.99
C LEU A 116 -1.07 8.18 2.57
N PRO A 117 -1.40 8.31 1.29
CA PRO A 117 -2.17 9.41 0.76
C PRO A 117 -3.67 9.20 1.02
N ARG A 118 -4.15 9.58 2.21
CA ARG A 118 -5.53 9.29 2.66
C ARG A 118 -6.62 9.68 1.67
N ASP A 119 -6.43 10.81 0.98
CA ASP A 119 -7.43 11.34 0.03
C ASP A 119 -7.43 10.57 -1.30
N GLU A 120 -6.36 9.82 -1.59
CA GLU A 120 -6.17 9.03 -2.81
C GLU A 120 -6.26 7.52 -2.54
N LEU A 121 -6.31 7.12 -1.27
CA LEU A 121 -6.37 5.72 -0.87
C LEU A 121 -7.80 5.19 -1.02
N SER A 122 -8.08 4.48 -2.13
CA SER A 122 -9.40 3.92 -2.45
C SER A 122 -9.64 2.52 -1.86
N ILE A 123 -8.66 1.96 -1.16
CA ILE A 123 -8.72 0.64 -0.52
C ILE A 123 -8.71 0.75 1.00
N SER A 124 -9.14 -0.31 1.68
CA SER A 124 -9.06 -0.37 3.14
C SER A 124 -7.61 -0.45 3.62
N ILE A 125 -7.33 0.16 4.77
CA ILE A 125 -6.02 0.03 5.44
C ILE A 125 -5.72 -1.42 5.86
N SER A 126 -6.73 -2.28 5.97
CA SER A 126 -6.58 -3.71 6.27
C SER A 126 -5.67 -4.44 5.28
N HIS A 127 -5.64 -4.01 4.00
CA HIS A 127 -4.76 -4.57 2.98
C HIS A 127 -3.25 -4.31 3.24
N PHE A 128 -2.93 -3.51 4.24
CA PHE A 128 -1.55 -3.29 4.69
C PHE A 128 -1.18 -4.11 5.94
N SER A 129 -1.99 -5.10 6.34
CA SER A 129 -1.72 -5.94 7.52
C SER A 129 -0.37 -6.67 7.43
N ASP A 130 -0.03 -7.17 6.26
CA ASP A 130 1.23 -7.88 5.98
C ASP A 130 2.34 -6.96 5.43
N ALA A 131 2.05 -5.66 5.28
CA ALA A 131 3.04 -4.71 4.79
C ALA A 131 4.23 -4.58 5.74
N VAL A 132 5.42 -4.52 5.18
CA VAL A 132 6.68 -4.42 5.93
C VAL A 132 7.26 -3.01 5.81
N VAL A 133 7.58 -2.39 6.93
CA VAL A 133 8.39 -1.15 6.94
C VAL A 133 9.85 -1.54 7.08
N ARG A 134 10.61 -1.48 5.96
CA ARG A 134 12.02 -1.84 5.96
C ARG A 134 12.87 -0.70 6.51
N ARG A 135 13.26 -0.81 7.78
CA ARG A 135 14.15 0.14 8.47
C ARG A 135 15.55 -0.48 8.59
N PRO A 136 16.47 -0.20 7.67
CA PRO A 136 17.84 -0.66 7.80
C PRO A 136 18.57 0.14 8.90
N ASP A 137 19.51 -0.48 9.56
CA ASP A 137 20.40 0.19 10.53
C ASP A 137 21.37 1.13 9.80
N ASP A 138 21.78 0.78 8.58
CA ASP A 138 22.61 1.58 7.70
C ASP A 138 21.85 2.00 6.42
N PRO A 139 21.79 3.29 6.06
CA PRO A 139 21.23 3.76 4.79
C PRO A 139 21.85 3.10 3.55
N ALA A 140 23.11 2.66 3.60
CA ALA A 140 23.75 1.95 2.49
C ALA A 140 23.09 0.60 2.21
N GLU A 141 22.66 -0.13 3.23
CA GLU A 141 21.96 -1.41 3.06
C GLU A 141 20.63 -1.25 2.30
N LEU A 142 19.94 -0.12 2.48
CA LEU A 142 18.71 0.16 1.74
C LEU A 142 19.01 0.42 0.25
N LEU A 143 20.12 1.09 -0.06
CA LEU A 143 20.51 1.32 -1.45
C LEU A 143 20.92 0.02 -2.15
N ASP A 144 21.71 -0.80 -1.48
CA ASP A 144 22.13 -2.10 -2.01
C ASP A 144 20.91 -2.99 -2.28
N TYR A 145 19.98 -3.05 -1.32
CA TYR A 145 18.71 -3.77 -1.49
C TYR A 145 17.89 -3.23 -2.66
N MET A 146 17.78 -1.90 -2.79
CA MET A 146 17.06 -1.28 -3.90
C MET A 146 17.71 -1.63 -5.26
N ILE A 147 19.02 -1.62 -5.34
CA ILE A 147 19.76 -1.99 -6.54
C ILE A 147 19.50 -3.45 -6.91
N ASP A 148 19.50 -4.35 -5.92
CA ASP A 148 19.23 -5.77 -6.15
C ASP A 148 17.80 -5.99 -6.64
N VAL A 149 16.80 -5.28 -6.07
CA VAL A 149 15.41 -5.31 -6.54
C VAL A 149 15.33 -4.79 -7.98
N LEU A 150 15.93 -3.63 -8.28
CA LEU A 150 15.93 -3.06 -9.63
C LEU A 150 16.51 -4.01 -10.68
N ARG A 151 17.59 -4.72 -10.35
CA ARG A 151 18.22 -5.70 -11.27
C ARG A 151 17.39 -6.95 -11.52
N GLY A 152 16.44 -7.24 -10.64
CA GLY A 152 15.52 -8.37 -10.78
C GLY A 152 14.14 -7.99 -11.33
N THR A 153 13.93 -6.72 -11.72
CA THR A 153 12.64 -6.17 -12.12
C THR A 153 12.53 -6.06 -13.63
N ASP A 154 11.48 -6.64 -14.20
CA ASP A 154 11.17 -6.56 -15.64
C ASP A 154 10.32 -5.32 -15.95
N ASN A 155 9.45 -4.90 -15.03
CA ASN A 155 8.56 -3.75 -15.18
C ASN A 155 8.63 -2.83 -13.96
N PHE A 156 9.11 -1.61 -14.17
CA PHE A 156 9.27 -0.60 -13.13
C PHE A 156 8.36 0.60 -13.39
N ARG A 157 7.37 0.81 -12.53
CA ARG A 157 6.44 1.93 -12.63
C ARG A 157 6.57 2.85 -11.42
N VAL A 158 6.57 4.17 -11.67
CA VAL A 158 6.91 5.15 -10.64
C VAL A 158 6.06 6.40 -10.76
N ILE A 159 5.59 6.92 -9.61
CA ILE A 159 5.28 8.33 -9.44
C ILE A 159 6.13 8.88 -8.29
N SER A 160 6.98 9.88 -8.57
CA SER A 160 7.93 10.35 -7.54
C SER A 160 8.40 11.79 -7.79
N HIS A 161 8.59 12.52 -6.70
CA HIS A 161 9.35 13.76 -6.66
C HIS A 161 10.73 13.60 -6.01
N LEU A 162 11.13 12.37 -5.74
CA LEU A 162 12.46 12.09 -5.19
C LEU A 162 13.50 12.07 -6.31
N ILE A 163 14.63 12.69 -6.03
CA ILE A 163 15.81 12.61 -6.90
C ILE A 163 16.49 11.27 -6.63
N PRO A 164 16.55 10.34 -7.60
CA PRO A 164 17.20 9.06 -7.38
C PRO A 164 18.68 9.29 -7.03
N PRO A 165 19.23 8.60 -6.01
CA PRO A 165 20.66 8.52 -5.82
C PRO A 165 21.37 7.96 -7.06
N GLU A 166 22.67 8.24 -7.21
CA GLU A 166 23.39 7.88 -8.44
C GLU A 166 23.43 6.37 -8.70
N SER A 167 23.66 5.56 -7.66
CA SER A 167 23.78 4.11 -7.84
C SER A 167 22.47 3.46 -8.31
N PRO A 168 21.29 3.72 -7.69
CA PRO A 168 20.01 3.28 -8.26
C PRO A 168 19.72 3.83 -9.66
N ALA A 169 20.06 5.12 -9.93
CA ALA A 169 19.84 5.69 -11.27
C ALA A 169 20.71 5.01 -12.33
N ASN A 170 21.92 4.59 -11.99
CA ASN A 170 22.78 3.80 -12.88
C ASN A 170 22.18 2.40 -13.10
N ALA A 171 21.71 1.73 -12.06
CA ALA A 171 21.10 0.42 -12.19
C ALA A 171 19.87 0.46 -13.12
N ILE A 172 18.99 1.46 -12.94
CA ILE A 172 17.84 1.68 -13.83
C ILE A 172 18.31 1.85 -15.28
N HIS A 173 19.29 2.75 -15.52
CA HIS A 173 19.82 2.97 -16.86
C HIS A 173 20.36 1.68 -17.50
N ASP A 174 21.16 0.92 -16.76
CA ASP A 174 21.81 -0.31 -17.24
C ASP A 174 20.77 -1.38 -17.62
N GLU A 175 19.69 -1.53 -16.81
CA GLU A 175 18.65 -2.52 -17.07
C GLU A 175 17.76 -2.10 -18.27
N VAL A 176 17.38 -0.82 -18.36
CA VAL A 176 16.61 -0.29 -19.49
C VAL A 176 17.43 -0.36 -20.79
N ALA A 177 18.70 0.08 -20.76
CA ALA A 177 19.58 0.06 -21.92
C ALA A 177 19.87 -1.36 -22.43
N ALA A 178 19.86 -2.33 -21.55
CA ALA A 178 20.01 -3.75 -21.90
C ALA A 178 18.70 -4.40 -22.38
N GLY A 179 17.57 -3.68 -22.35
CA GLY A 179 16.25 -4.19 -22.72
C GLY A 179 15.69 -5.21 -21.74
N ARG A 180 16.19 -5.24 -20.49
CA ARG A 180 15.71 -6.15 -19.45
C ARG A 180 14.62 -5.53 -18.58
N MET A 181 14.49 -4.20 -18.59
CA MET A 181 13.50 -3.47 -17.82
C MET A 181 12.71 -2.52 -18.72
N THR A 182 11.40 -2.51 -18.59
CA THR A 182 10.53 -1.42 -19.05
C THR A 182 10.34 -0.42 -17.91
N MET A 183 10.30 0.87 -18.24
CA MET A 183 10.15 1.93 -17.23
C MET A 183 9.07 2.93 -17.63
N ASP A 184 8.12 3.18 -16.72
CA ASP A 184 7.06 4.20 -16.83
C ASP A 184 7.16 5.11 -15.58
N TYR A 185 7.53 6.39 -15.80
CA TYR A 185 7.89 7.30 -14.70
C TYR A 185 7.19 8.65 -14.80
N VAL A 186 6.29 8.93 -13.88
CA VAL A 186 5.71 10.25 -13.65
C VAL A 186 6.56 11.01 -12.65
N ILE A 187 7.20 12.08 -13.09
CA ILE A 187 8.08 12.93 -12.27
C ILE A 187 7.59 14.36 -12.19
N THR A 188 7.89 15.03 -11.09
CA THR A 188 7.55 16.46 -10.96
C THR A 188 8.52 17.36 -11.70
N GLU A 189 8.06 18.54 -12.10
CA GLU A 189 8.91 19.53 -12.80
C GLU A 189 10.16 19.92 -11.99
N ASP A 190 10.08 19.94 -10.66
CA ASP A 190 11.24 20.23 -9.82
C ASP A 190 12.35 19.21 -9.97
N VAL A 191 11.99 17.91 -10.12
CA VAL A 191 12.96 16.84 -10.41
C VAL A 191 13.56 17.02 -11.78
N ILE A 192 12.74 17.31 -12.81
CA ILE A 192 13.23 17.58 -14.18
C ILE A 192 14.22 18.74 -14.17
N ARG A 193 13.88 19.84 -13.52
CA ARG A 193 14.73 21.03 -13.40
C ARG A 193 16.06 20.70 -12.70
N PHE A 194 16.00 19.92 -11.63
CA PHE A 194 17.21 19.47 -10.92
C PHE A 194 18.09 18.61 -11.83
N LEU A 195 17.52 17.59 -12.49
CA LEU A 195 18.25 16.69 -13.39
C LEU A 195 18.88 17.46 -14.57
N SER A 196 18.15 18.41 -15.16
CA SER A 196 18.62 19.25 -16.27
C SER A 196 19.79 20.15 -15.89
N SER A 197 19.85 20.61 -14.62
CA SER A 197 20.93 21.48 -14.12
C SER A 197 22.23 20.73 -13.76
N HIS A 198 22.23 19.39 -13.80
CA HIS A 198 23.37 18.54 -13.47
C HIS A 198 23.81 17.74 -14.70
N PRO A 199 24.89 18.15 -15.41
CA PRO A 199 25.23 17.62 -16.73
C PRO A 199 25.33 16.09 -16.82
N GLU A 200 26.01 15.44 -15.83
CA GLU A 200 26.15 13.97 -15.83
C GLU A 200 24.83 13.25 -15.62
N ARG A 201 23.95 13.78 -14.74
CA ARG A 201 22.63 13.23 -14.49
C ARG A 201 21.73 13.42 -15.70
N ARG A 202 21.77 14.62 -16.32
CA ARG A 202 21.04 14.94 -17.53
C ARG A 202 21.38 13.97 -18.66
N GLU A 203 22.69 13.79 -18.94
CA GLU A 203 23.14 12.88 -19.98
C GLU A 203 22.64 11.45 -19.76
N ARG A 204 22.70 10.95 -18.54
CA ARG A 204 22.20 9.62 -18.19
C ARG A 204 20.69 9.49 -18.45
N TRP A 205 19.90 10.46 -18.03
CA TRP A 205 18.45 10.41 -18.26
C TRP A 205 18.08 10.52 -19.73
N VAL A 206 18.79 11.34 -20.50
CA VAL A 206 18.65 11.38 -21.96
C VAL A 206 18.97 10.01 -22.58
N GLN A 207 20.02 9.34 -22.13
CA GLN A 207 20.34 7.99 -22.59
C GLN A 207 19.27 6.97 -22.19
N THR A 208 18.70 7.07 -20.99
CA THR A 208 17.65 6.18 -20.48
C THR A 208 16.34 6.34 -21.29
N ILE A 209 15.96 7.57 -21.62
CA ILE A 209 14.81 7.85 -22.49
C ILE A 209 15.06 7.28 -23.91
N ASN A 210 16.24 7.52 -24.50
CA ASN A 210 16.61 6.98 -25.80
C ASN A 210 16.64 5.45 -25.83
N ALA A 211 16.87 4.82 -24.69
CA ALA A 211 16.82 3.36 -24.52
C ALA A 211 15.40 2.79 -24.37
N GLY A 212 14.38 3.65 -24.25
CA GLY A 212 12.98 3.24 -24.25
C GLY A 212 12.24 3.44 -22.92
N ALA A 213 12.77 4.23 -21.98
CA ALA A 213 12.02 4.64 -20.80
C ALA A 213 10.95 5.67 -21.17
N ASP A 214 9.73 5.50 -20.69
CA ASP A 214 8.63 6.46 -20.82
C ASP A 214 8.60 7.39 -19.60
N LEU A 215 8.75 8.69 -19.82
CA LEU A 215 8.73 9.73 -18.79
C LEU A 215 7.60 10.72 -19.02
N TRP A 216 7.00 11.16 -17.90
CA TRP A 216 5.85 12.06 -17.88
C TRP A 216 6.06 13.17 -16.85
N ALA A 217 5.85 14.43 -17.26
CA ALA A 217 5.96 15.60 -16.38
C ALA A 217 4.63 15.88 -15.68
N TRP A 218 4.71 16.07 -14.37
CA TRP A 218 3.60 16.51 -13.53
C TRP A 218 3.93 17.84 -12.86
N GLU A 219 3.03 18.84 -12.99
CA GLU A 219 3.28 20.20 -12.51
C GLU A 219 2.98 20.40 -11.02
N ASP A 220 1.97 19.70 -10.51
CA ASP A 220 1.48 19.85 -9.14
C ASP A 220 2.16 18.89 -8.14
N PRO A 221 1.98 19.09 -6.84
CA PRO A 221 2.43 18.11 -5.84
C PRO A 221 1.80 16.74 -6.05
N ILE A 222 2.59 15.69 -5.90
CA ILE A 222 2.11 14.31 -5.90
C ILE A 222 1.72 13.87 -4.47
N PRO A 223 0.76 12.92 -4.35
CA PRO A 223 0.23 12.52 -3.03
C PRO A 223 1.24 11.70 -2.21
N CYS A 224 2.06 10.90 -2.86
CA CYS A 224 3.12 10.09 -2.27
C CYS A 224 4.17 9.73 -3.33
N ASN A 225 5.32 9.23 -2.88
CA ASN A 225 6.25 8.55 -3.77
C ASN A 225 5.88 7.07 -3.81
N LEU A 226 5.46 6.60 -4.96
CA LEU A 226 4.96 5.25 -5.18
C LEU A 226 5.78 4.58 -6.28
N TRP A 227 6.33 3.43 -5.98
CA TRP A 227 7.16 2.63 -6.87
C TRP A 227 6.61 1.22 -6.95
N ILE A 228 6.49 0.68 -8.14
CA ILE A 228 6.05 -0.69 -8.38
C ILE A 228 7.17 -1.42 -9.11
N PHE A 229 7.68 -2.45 -8.47
CA PHE A 229 8.68 -3.37 -9.00
C PHE A 229 7.97 -4.69 -9.29
N ASP A 230 7.59 -4.93 -10.54
CA ASP A 230 6.73 -6.05 -10.96
C ASP A 230 5.47 -6.14 -10.08
N ASP A 231 5.44 -7.05 -9.11
CA ASP A 231 4.31 -7.29 -8.21
C ASP A 231 4.46 -6.62 -6.83
N THR A 232 5.58 -5.96 -6.55
CA THR A 232 5.87 -5.37 -5.23
C THR A 232 5.73 -3.86 -5.24
N VAL A 233 4.93 -3.32 -4.32
CA VAL A 233 4.67 -1.89 -4.16
C VAL A 233 5.52 -1.32 -3.03
N TRP A 234 6.24 -0.22 -3.31
CA TRP A 234 6.96 0.56 -2.31
C TRP A 234 6.34 1.95 -2.19
N ILE A 235 5.96 2.32 -0.98
CA ILE A 235 5.46 3.65 -0.66
C ILE A 235 6.49 4.36 0.20
N LYS A 236 6.92 5.54 -0.23
CA LYS A 236 7.91 6.35 0.49
C LYS A 236 7.34 7.69 0.88
N LYS A 237 7.90 8.26 1.93
CA LYS A 237 7.51 9.58 2.43
C LYS A 237 7.57 10.62 1.32
N SER A 238 6.56 11.48 1.25
CA SER A 238 6.47 12.57 0.29
C SER A 238 6.81 13.91 0.97
N ARG A 239 8.04 14.41 0.76
CA ARG A 239 8.41 15.79 1.07
C ARG A 239 9.18 16.37 -0.11
N PRO A 240 8.59 17.35 -0.85
CA PRO A 240 9.25 17.95 -2.00
C PRO A 240 10.66 18.48 -1.66
N GLY A 241 11.62 18.20 -2.53
CA GLY A 241 12.99 18.70 -2.41
C GLY A 241 13.87 18.01 -1.37
N SER A 242 13.40 16.94 -0.70
CA SER A 242 14.20 16.22 0.30
C SER A 242 14.97 15.05 -0.32
N ILE A 243 16.24 15.25 -0.62
CA ILE A 243 17.15 14.16 -1.02
C ILE A 243 17.24 13.10 0.09
N LYS A 244 17.13 13.51 1.36
CA LYS A 244 17.21 12.57 2.50
C LYS A 244 16.05 11.57 2.54
N ASP A 245 14.88 11.93 2.00
CA ASP A 245 13.72 11.04 1.97
C ASP A 245 13.90 9.91 0.95
N ALA A 246 14.84 10.02 -0.01
CA ALA A 246 15.22 8.91 -0.89
C ALA A 246 15.80 7.72 -0.10
N TYR A 247 16.40 7.99 1.06
CA TYR A 247 16.97 7.01 1.98
C TYR A 247 16.00 6.63 3.12
N ALA A 248 14.79 7.17 3.13
CA ALA A 248 13.79 6.80 4.13
C ALA A 248 13.29 5.37 3.89
N ALA A 249 13.02 4.67 4.99
CA ALA A 249 12.47 3.34 4.97
C ALA A 249 11.17 3.29 4.13
N PRO A 250 11.04 2.41 3.14
CA PRO A 250 9.78 2.24 2.42
C PRO A 250 8.79 1.41 3.23
N ILE A 251 7.48 1.62 2.99
CA ILE A 251 6.44 0.63 3.22
C ILE A 251 6.47 -0.28 2.00
N ILE A 252 6.57 -1.57 2.20
CA ILE A 252 6.62 -2.59 1.14
C ILE A 252 5.41 -3.50 1.28
N SER A 253 4.67 -3.73 0.19
CA SER A 253 3.53 -4.63 0.15
C SER A 253 3.51 -5.40 -1.17
N ASP A 254 3.09 -6.65 -1.13
CA ASP A 254 2.79 -7.53 -2.26
C ASP A 254 1.29 -7.93 -2.33
N ASP A 255 0.45 -7.27 -1.51
CA ASP A 255 -1.00 -7.45 -1.53
C ASP A 255 -1.59 -7.02 -2.88
N ASP A 256 -2.47 -7.85 -3.44
CA ASP A 256 -3.09 -7.64 -4.75
C ASP A 256 -3.92 -6.35 -4.83
N MET A 257 -4.62 -5.98 -3.74
CA MET A 257 -5.44 -4.76 -3.70
C MET A 257 -4.56 -3.53 -3.59
N VAL A 258 -3.46 -3.59 -2.82
CA VAL A 258 -2.46 -2.51 -2.75
C VAL A 258 -1.81 -2.32 -4.12
N ARG A 259 -1.48 -3.41 -4.83
CA ARG A 259 -0.91 -3.35 -6.18
C ARG A 259 -1.90 -2.75 -7.18
N SER A 260 -3.16 -3.21 -7.18
CA SER A 260 -4.20 -2.67 -8.06
C SER A 260 -4.41 -1.17 -7.84
N TRP A 261 -4.55 -0.75 -6.58
CA TRP A 261 -4.65 0.66 -6.22
C TRP A 261 -3.43 1.48 -6.69
N ALA A 262 -2.23 0.92 -6.52
CA ALA A 262 -1.00 1.59 -6.92
C ALA A 262 -0.92 1.80 -8.44
N HIS A 263 -1.30 0.80 -9.23
CA HIS A 263 -1.39 0.92 -10.68
C HIS A 263 -2.42 1.96 -11.10
N ASP A 264 -3.63 1.91 -10.54
CA ASP A 264 -4.71 2.86 -10.84
C ASP A 264 -4.29 4.31 -10.51
N LEU A 265 -3.53 4.49 -9.41
CA LEU A 265 -3.01 5.79 -9.02
C LEU A 265 -2.00 6.31 -10.06
N ILE A 266 -1.01 5.50 -10.44
CA ILE A 266 -0.01 5.89 -11.44
C ILE A 266 -0.68 6.18 -12.79
N ASP A 267 -1.64 5.34 -13.23
CA ASP A 267 -2.35 5.53 -14.50
C ASP A 267 -3.11 6.86 -14.53
N ARG A 268 -3.82 7.22 -13.48
CA ARG A 268 -4.52 8.51 -13.38
C ARG A 268 -3.58 9.72 -13.51
N TYR A 269 -2.42 9.65 -12.86
CA TYR A 269 -1.44 10.73 -12.94
C TYR A 269 -0.75 10.77 -14.31
N ARG A 270 -0.38 9.62 -14.85
CA ARG A 270 0.22 9.50 -16.19
C ARG A 270 -0.71 10.04 -17.28
N ASP A 271 -1.99 9.67 -17.26
CA ASP A 271 -2.96 10.07 -18.27
C ASP A 271 -3.24 11.58 -18.27
N ALA A 272 -3.00 12.25 -17.16
CA ALA A 272 -3.13 13.71 -17.01
C ALA A 272 -1.77 14.46 -17.15
N ALA A 273 -0.65 13.73 -17.16
CA ALA A 273 0.70 14.29 -17.26
C ALA A 273 1.11 14.55 -18.71
N THR A 274 2.15 15.35 -18.89
CA THR A 274 2.71 15.66 -20.21
C THR A 274 3.86 14.72 -20.51
N PRO A 275 3.87 14.02 -21.68
CA PRO A 275 5.01 13.20 -22.08
C PRO A 275 6.30 14.02 -22.16
N ILE A 276 7.39 13.46 -21.68
CA ILE A 276 8.72 14.08 -21.72
C ILE A 276 9.55 13.38 -22.80
N ASP A 277 10.16 14.17 -23.66
CA ASP A 277 11.20 13.73 -24.56
C ASP A 277 12.59 14.26 -24.14
N VAL A 278 13.61 13.93 -24.90
CA VAL A 278 14.99 14.38 -24.64
C VAL A 278 15.15 15.90 -24.70
N GLU A 279 14.26 16.63 -25.39
CA GLU A 279 14.32 18.08 -25.51
C GLU A 279 13.97 18.76 -24.18
N ALA A 280 13.17 18.12 -23.33
CA ALA A 280 12.84 18.62 -22.00
C ALA A 280 14.09 18.72 -21.07
N PHE A 281 15.13 17.95 -21.36
CA PHE A 281 16.42 17.98 -20.65
C PHE A 281 17.46 18.88 -21.34
N SER A 282 17.12 19.52 -22.48
CA SER A 282 18.01 20.48 -23.11
C SER A 282 18.10 21.77 -22.29
N GLU A 283 19.24 22.46 -22.34
CA GLU A 283 19.44 23.74 -21.64
C GLU A 283 18.45 24.80 -22.16
N LYS A 284 17.30 24.96 -21.49
CA LYS A 284 16.60 26.24 -21.56
C LYS A 284 17.45 27.25 -20.77
N SER A 285 17.95 28.29 -21.44
CA SER A 285 18.65 29.43 -20.85
C SER A 285 17.99 29.85 -19.54
N PRO A 286 18.77 30.18 -18.47
CA PRO A 286 18.20 30.65 -17.23
C PRO A 286 17.34 31.89 -17.54
N VAL A 287 16.08 31.84 -17.17
CA VAL A 287 15.24 33.04 -17.09
C VAL A 287 15.97 33.98 -16.13
N ALA A 288 16.43 35.11 -16.67
CA ALA A 288 17.04 36.17 -15.89
C ALA A 288 16.14 36.53 -14.70
N PRO A 289 16.67 36.71 -13.48
CA PRO A 289 15.88 37.18 -12.37
C PRO A 289 15.32 38.55 -12.77
N GLY A 290 13.97 38.64 -12.85
CA GLY A 290 13.30 39.89 -13.08
C GLY A 290 13.71 40.90 -12.01
N GLU A 291 14.33 41.99 -12.46
CA GLU A 291 14.47 43.21 -11.70
C GLU A 291 13.08 43.74 -11.34
N SER A 292 12.72 43.77 -10.06
CA SER A 292 12.00 44.86 -9.40
C SER A 292 11.84 44.59 -7.91
#